data_7f814cea18400c7ea2055a7111001037
#
_entry.id   7f814cea18400c7ea2055a7111001037
#
_cell.length_a   1.000
_cell.length_b   1.000
_cell.length_c   1.000
_cell.angle_alpha   90.00
_cell.angle_beta   90.00
_cell.angle_gamma   90.00
#
_symmetry.space_group_name_H-M   'P 1'
#
loop_
_entity.id
_entity.type
_entity.pdbx_description
1 polymer ?
#
loop_
_entity_poly.entity_id
_entity_poly.type
_entity_poly.pdbx_seq_one_letter_code
_entity_poly.pdbx_strand_id
1 'polypeptide(L)'
;QSLKLPLFLHERHAHKDFAKILKSHINKIKNCVVHCFTGTENELKTYLDMGCYIGITGWISDTNRGKHLHDLLKYIPEDRLMLETDAPYLIPHNIPFKHNGINEPSFLNFVAQTIAECLNKDINEIKEVTYKNTKRFFSI
;
A
#
# COMPACT_ATOMS: atom_id res chain seq x y z
N GLN A 1 1.14 -10.91 19.51
CA GLN A 1 1.70 -9.61 19.96
C GLN A 1 2.80 -9.73 21.03
N SER A 2 3.05 -10.92 21.54
CA SER A 2 4.19 -11.17 22.45
C SER A 2 5.54 -10.79 21.83
N LEU A 3 5.65 -10.84 20.49
CA LEU A 3 6.87 -10.52 19.75
C LEU A 3 7.07 -9.02 19.47
N LYS A 4 6.06 -8.16 19.72
CA LYS A 4 6.11 -6.72 19.42
C LYS A 4 6.49 -6.36 17.98
N LEU A 5 6.21 -7.26 17.03
CA LEU A 5 6.45 -7.04 15.61
C LEU A 5 5.29 -6.24 14.98
N PRO A 6 5.56 -5.48 13.91
CA PRO A 6 4.49 -4.86 13.12
C PRO A 6 3.62 -5.93 12.45
N LEU A 7 2.35 -5.61 12.19
CA LEU A 7 1.42 -6.52 11.55
C LEU A 7 1.24 -6.18 10.07
N PHE A 8 1.39 -7.19 9.23
CA PHE A 8 1.09 -7.15 7.81
C PHE A 8 -0.29 -7.78 7.60
N LEU A 9 -1.29 -6.98 7.26
CA LEU A 9 -2.70 -7.34 7.34
C LEU A 9 -3.32 -7.44 5.94
N HIS A 10 -3.90 -8.59 5.62
CA HIS A 10 -4.65 -8.79 4.38
C HIS A 10 -6.15 -8.65 4.62
N GLU A 11 -6.79 -7.80 3.82
CA GLU A 11 -8.25 -7.63 3.80
C GLU A 11 -8.76 -7.76 2.36
N ARG A 12 -9.78 -8.58 2.16
CA ARG A 12 -10.46 -8.70 0.88
C ARG A 12 -11.96 -8.97 1.08
N HIS A 13 -12.78 -7.96 0.74
CA HIS A 13 -14.25 -8.01 0.86
C HIS A 13 -14.77 -8.33 2.28
N ALA A 14 -13.99 -8.03 3.31
CA ALA A 14 -14.30 -8.32 4.71
C ALA A 14 -14.17 -7.09 5.62
N HIS A 15 -14.18 -5.88 5.05
CA HIS A 15 -13.89 -4.61 5.74
C HIS A 15 -14.60 -4.48 7.10
N LYS A 16 -15.91 -4.76 7.14
CA LYS A 16 -16.71 -4.56 8.35
C LYS A 16 -16.18 -5.35 9.55
N ASP A 17 -15.93 -6.64 9.36
CA ASP A 17 -15.44 -7.51 10.43
C ASP A 17 -13.96 -7.26 10.70
N PHE A 18 -13.17 -7.05 9.64
CA PHE A 18 -11.75 -6.72 9.73
C PHE A 18 -11.55 -5.43 10.56
N ALA A 19 -12.23 -4.33 10.21
CA ALA A 19 -12.12 -3.06 10.92
C ALA A 19 -12.58 -3.18 12.39
N LYS A 20 -13.67 -3.91 12.65
CA LYS A 20 -14.17 -4.18 14.00
C LYS A 20 -13.12 -4.90 14.86
N ILE A 21 -12.53 -5.96 14.33
CA ILE A 21 -11.51 -6.75 15.02
C ILE A 21 -10.25 -5.91 15.23
N LEU A 22 -9.77 -5.23 14.19
CA LEU A 22 -8.58 -4.41 14.26
C LEU A 22 -8.74 -3.31 15.32
N LYS A 23 -9.86 -2.59 15.31
CA LYS A 23 -10.17 -1.52 16.27
C LYS A 23 -10.14 -2.02 17.70
N SER A 24 -10.61 -3.23 17.98
CA SER A 24 -10.61 -3.80 19.34
C SER A 24 -9.20 -4.14 19.86
N HIS A 25 -8.21 -4.17 18.98
CA HIS A 25 -6.83 -4.56 19.31
C HIS A 25 -5.80 -3.45 19.02
N ILE A 26 -6.21 -2.35 18.39
CA ILE A 26 -5.28 -1.34 17.86
C ILE A 26 -4.31 -0.79 18.92
N ASN A 27 -4.77 -0.56 20.14
CA ASN A 27 -3.94 -0.07 21.25
C ASN A 27 -2.84 -1.06 21.69
N LYS A 28 -2.89 -2.30 21.23
CA LYS A 28 -1.90 -3.35 21.53
C LYS A 28 -0.96 -3.60 20.35
N ILE A 29 -1.18 -2.94 19.21
CA ILE A 29 -0.43 -3.12 17.98
C ILE A 29 0.60 -1.99 17.88
N LYS A 30 1.87 -2.32 17.65
CA LYS A 30 2.93 -1.33 17.49
C LYS A 30 2.76 -0.55 16.19
N ASN A 31 2.68 -1.26 15.08
CA ASN A 31 2.43 -0.75 13.74
C ASN A 31 1.62 -1.78 12.95
N CYS A 32 0.78 -1.34 12.04
CA CYS A 32 0.13 -2.23 11.08
C CYS A 32 0.05 -1.58 9.70
N VAL A 33 0.08 -2.41 8.67
CA VAL A 33 -0.18 -2.01 7.29
C VAL A 33 -1.34 -2.83 6.74
N VAL A 34 -2.28 -2.15 6.09
CA VAL A 34 -3.28 -2.81 5.25
C VAL A 34 -2.62 -3.04 3.90
N HIS A 35 -2.21 -4.29 3.68
CA HIS A 35 -1.50 -4.75 2.51
C HIS A 35 -2.41 -4.77 1.29
N CYS A 36 -1.86 -4.41 0.13
CA CYS A 36 -2.53 -4.45 -1.16
C CYS A 36 -3.93 -3.80 -1.11
N PHE A 37 -3.99 -2.57 -0.63
CA PHE A 37 -5.26 -1.86 -0.48
C PHE A 37 -5.93 -1.65 -1.85
N THR A 38 -7.18 -2.09 -1.96
CA THR A 38 -8.02 -1.95 -3.17
C THR A 38 -9.45 -1.51 -2.84
N GLY A 39 -9.66 -1.01 -1.63
CA GLY A 39 -10.96 -0.65 -1.09
C GLY A 39 -11.49 0.72 -1.55
N THR A 40 -12.54 1.14 -0.89
CA THR A 40 -13.23 2.43 -1.09
C THR A 40 -12.60 3.55 -0.26
N GLU A 41 -13.01 4.80 -0.53
CA GLU A 41 -12.58 5.97 0.25
C GLU A 41 -12.94 5.85 1.75
N ASN A 42 -14.14 5.35 2.06
CA ASN A 42 -14.58 5.18 3.45
C ASN A 42 -13.75 4.12 4.19
N GLU A 43 -13.39 3.04 3.51
CA GLU A 43 -12.51 2.00 4.06
C GLU A 43 -11.11 2.53 4.29
N LEU A 44 -10.56 3.28 3.33
CA LEU A 44 -9.28 3.96 3.45
C LEU A 44 -9.24 4.86 4.69
N LYS A 45 -10.21 5.77 4.83
CA LYS A 45 -10.32 6.68 5.98
C LYS A 45 -10.39 5.92 7.30
N THR A 46 -11.19 4.85 7.34
CA THR A 46 -11.30 3.99 8.53
C THR A 46 -9.95 3.43 8.96
N TYR A 47 -9.13 2.97 8.01
CA TYR A 47 -7.80 2.44 8.32
C TYR A 47 -6.80 3.53 8.72
N LEU A 48 -6.85 4.68 8.06
CA LEU A 48 -6.01 5.82 8.40
C LEU A 48 -6.32 6.37 9.79
N ASP A 49 -7.60 6.46 10.17
CA ASP A 49 -8.04 6.88 11.51
C ASP A 49 -7.55 5.93 12.63
N MET A 50 -7.31 4.67 12.30
CA MET A 50 -6.67 3.69 13.18
C MET A 50 -5.14 3.75 13.17
N GLY A 51 -4.54 4.66 12.39
CA GLY A 51 -3.10 4.83 12.27
C GLY A 51 -2.39 3.78 11.41
N CYS A 52 -3.13 3.03 10.59
CA CYS A 52 -2.55 2.04 9.69
C CYS A 52 -1.72 2.70 8.58
N TYR A 53 -0.66 2.01 8.18
CA TYR A 53 -0.03 2.23 6.88
C TYR A 53 -0.89 1.62 5.78
N ILE A 54 -0.75 2.15 4.58
CA ILE A 54 -1.49 1.68 3.38
C ILE A 54 -0.46 1.20 2.36
N GLY A 55 -0.55 -0.08 2.02
CA GLY A 55 0.30 -0.71 1.02
C GLY A 55 -0.33 -0.66 -0.37
N ILE A 56 0.38 -0.09 -1.33
CA ILE A 56 -0.05 0.03 -2.72
C ILE A 56 0.82 -0.87 -3.60
N THR A 57 0.19 -1.74 -4.37
CA THR A 57 0.82 -2.70 -5.27
C THR A 57 0.70 -2.28 -6.74
N GLY A 58 1.20 -3.12 -7.65
CA GLY A 58 1.04 -2.97 -9.09
C GLY A 58 -0.42 -2.87 -9.57
N TRP A 59 -1.38 -3.22 -8.72
CA TRP A 59 -2.81 -3.02 -8.98
C TRP A 59 -3.17 -1.59 -9.37
N ILE A 60 -2.47 -0.60 -8.84
CA ILE A 60 -2.72 0.81 -9.15
C ILE A 60 -2.52 1.16 -10.63
N SER A 61 -1.68 0.41 -11.34
CA SER A 61 -1.41 0.60 -12.78
C SER A 61 -2.42 -0.12 -13.69
N ASP A 62 -3.32 -0.93 -13.12
CA ASP A 62 -4.41 -1.58 -13.87
C ASP A 62 -5.51 -0.55 -14.17
N THR A 63 -5.62 -0.14 -15.42
CA THR A 63 -6.57 0.89 -15.86
C THR A 63 -8.04 0.53 -15.69
N ASN A 64 -8.35 -0.76 -15.56
CA ASN A 64 -9.72 -1.25 -15.38
C ASN A 64 -10.08 -1.37 -13.90
N ARG A 65 -9.18 -1.96 -13.10
CA ARG A 65 -9.45 -2.34 -11.70
C ARG A 65 -8.87 -1.36 -10.70
N GLY A 66 -7.76 -0.70 -11.04
CA GLY A 66 -6.99 0.17 -10.13
C GLY A 66 -7.31 1.65 -10.25
N LYS A 67 -8.06 2.08 -11.27
CA LYS A 67 -8.28 3.50 -11.57
C LYS A 67 -8.87 4.29 -10.40
N HIS A 68 -9.77 3.70 -9.61
CA HIS A 68 -10.36 4.36 -8.45
C HIS A 68 -9.32 4.71 -7.37
N LEU A 69 -8.21 3.96 -7.30
CA LEU A 69 -7.14 4.22 -6.35
C LEU A 69 -6.39 5.53 -6.63
N HIS A 70 -6.36 5.97 -7.90
CA HIS A 70 -5.70 7.22 -8.27
C HIS A 70 -6.27 8.41 -7.49
N ASP A 71 -7.59 8.50 -7.38
CA ASP A 71 -8.27 9.56 -6.64
C ASP A 71 -8.12 9.41 -5.12
N LEU A 72 -7.83 8.21 -4.64
CA LEU A 72 -7.69 7.92 -3.22
C LEU A 72 -6.28 8.24 -2.69
N LEU A 73 -5.25 8.23 -3.54
CA LEU A 73 -3.87 8.52 -3.14
C LEU A 73 -3.74 9.86 -2.40
N LYS A 74 -4.49 10.88 -2.80
CA LYS A 74 -4.48 12.22 -2.17
C LYS A 74 -4.91 12.23 -0.70
N TYR A 75 -5.62 11.20 -0.26
CA TYR A 75 -6.05 11.06 1.14
C TYR A 75 -5.06 10.29 2.01
N ILE A 76 -4.06 9.65 1.40
CA ILE A 76 -3.03 8.91 2.15
C ILE A 76 -1.95 9.89 2.59
N PRO A 77 -1.76 10.10 3.91
CA PRO A 77 -0.64 10.90 4.38
C PRO A 77 0.68 10.32 3.90
N GLU A 78 1.63 11.18 3.53
CA GLU A 78 2.93 10.75 2.99
C GLU A 78 3.64 9.76 3.94
N ASP A 79 3.53 9.97 5.24
CA ASP A 79 4.15 9.12 6.26
C ASP A 79 3.38 7.82 6.54
N ARG A 80 2.32 7.54 5.78
CA ARG A 80 1.50 6.31 5.86
C ARG A 80 1.51 5.49 4.56
N LEU A 81 2.09 6.02 3.49
CA LEU A 81 2.17 5.34 2.21
C LEU A 81 3.32 4.32 2.20
N MET A 82 3.04 3.10 1.74
CA MET A 82 4.03 2.06 1.48
C MET A 82 3.86 1.50 0.06
N LEU A 83 4.96 1.11 -0.56
CA LEU A 83 4.96 0.42 -1.86
C LEU A 83 5.20 -1.07 -1.65
N GLU A 84 4.50 -1.88 -2.43
CA GLU A 84 4.55 -3.33 -2.36
C GLU A 84 4.56 -3.95 -3.74
N THR A 85 5.15 -5.12 -3.88
CA THR A 85 5.13 -5.87 -5.14
C THR A 85 4.02 -6.90 -5.21
N ASP A 86 3.79 -7.62 -4.13
CA ASP A 86 3.00 -8.86 -4.08
C ASP A 86 3.53 -9.94 -5.04
N ALA A 87 4.83 -9.88 -5.35
CA ALA A 87 5.46 -10.83 -6.25
C ALA A 87 5.24 -12.29 -5.78
N PRO A 88 4.99 -13.22 -6.71
CA PRO A 88 5.07 -13.14 -8.17
C PRO A 88 3.81 -12.61 -8.87
N TYR A 89 2.84 -12.10 -8.13
CA TYR A 89 1.55 -11.59 -8.62
C TYR A 89 1.59 -10.07 -8.85
N LEU A 90 0.51 -9.52 -9.37
CA LEU A 90 0.23 -8.08 -9.49
C LEU A 90 1.31 -7.29 -10.26
N ILE A 91 1.71 -7.81 -11.40
CA ILE A 91 2.66 -7.14 -12.29
C ILE A 91 2.11 -5.74 -12.65
N PRO A 92 2.90 -4.67 -12.50
CA PRO A 92 2.53 -3.35 -12.98
C PRO A 92 2.28 -3.33 -14.48
N HIS A 93 1.20 -2.69 -14.93
CA HIS A 93 0.82 -2.66 -16.35
C HIS A 93 1.63 -1.65 -17.18
N ASN A 94 2.36 -0.75 -16.55
CA ASN A 94 3.17 0.28 -17.18
C ASN A 94 4.62 -0.13 -17.45
N ILE A 95 4.96 -1.42 -17.36
CA ILE A 95 6.29 -1.93 -17.70
C ILE A 95 6.51 -1.79 -19.23
N PRO A 96 7.56 -1.06 -19.68
CA PRO A 96 7.73 -0.72 -21.10
C PRO A 96 8.43 -1.80 -21.92
N PHE A 97 8.78 -2.93 -21.33
CA PHE A 97 9.50 -4.01 -21.98
C PHE A 97 8.80 -5.36 -21.81
N LYS A 98 9.20 -6.31 -22.67
CA LYS A 98 8.66 -7.68 -22.60
C LYS A 98 9.15 -8.38 -21.34
N HIS A 99 8.23 -9.00 -20.60
CA HIS A 99 8.50 -9.81 -19.41
C HIS A 99 7.81 -11.17 -19.49
N ASN A 100 8.19 -12.09 -18.61
CA ASN A 100 7.72 -13.49 -18.60
C ASN A 100 6.34 -13.71 -17.94
N GLY A 101 5.66 -12.64 -17.53
CA GLY A 101 4.38 -12.74 -16.84
C GLY A 101 4.50 -12.94 -15.33
N ILE A 102 5.69 -12.84 -14.76
CA ILE A 102 5.97 -13.00 -13.33
C ILE A 102 6.44 -11.65 -12.77
N ASN A 103 5.81 -11.20 -11.69
CA ASN A 103 6.25 -9.99 -10.99
C ASN A 103 7.51 -10.27 -10.16
N GLU A 104 8.33 -9.24 -9.99
CA GLU A 104 9.56 -9.32 -9.19
C GLU A 104 9.83 -8.00 -8.44
N PRO A 105 10.65 -8.01 -7.37
CA PRO A 105 10.92 -6.81 -6.57
C PRO A 105 11.46 -5.62 -7.36
N SER A 106 12.21 -5.85 -8.45
CA SER A 106 12.74 -4.80 -9.33
C SER A 106 11.64 -3.96 -10.01
N PHE A 107 10.43 -4.52 -10.17
CA PHE A 107 9.28 -3.84 -10.76
C PHE A 107 8.58 -2.85 -9.83
N LEU A 108 8.99 -2.77 -8.57
CA LEU A 108 8.48 -1.77 -7.63
C LEU A 108 8.64 -0.33 -8.12
N ASN A 109 9.65 -0.09 -8.95
CA ASN A 109 9.85 1.21 -9.60
C ASN A 109 8.65 1.68 -10.43
N PHE A 110 7.94 0.75 -11.08
CA PHE A 110 6.78 1.07 -11.91
C PHE A 110 5.54 1.39 -11.07
N VAL A 111 5.42 0.81 -9.87
CA VAL A 111 4.42 1.22 -8.89
C VAL A 111 4.70 2.65 -8.41
N ALA A 112 5.95 2.94 -8.05
CA ALA A 112 6.37 4.29 -7.65
C ALA A 112 6.10 5.32 -8.74
N GLN A 113 6.36 4.98 -10.00
CA GLN A 113 6.11 5.86 -11.15
C GLN A 113 4.62 6.21 -11.27
N THR A 114 3.73 5.21 -11.23
CA THR A 114 2.28 5.45 -11.31
C THR A 114 1.80 6.37 -10.18
N ILE A 115 2.28 6.16 -8.95
CA ILE A 115 1.92 6.99 -7.80
C ILE A 115 2.43 8.43 -7.99
N ALA A 116 3.68 8.61 -8.45
CA ALA A 116 4.27 9.92 -8.71
C ALA A 116 3.45 10.69 -9.76
N GLU A 117 3.07 10.05 -10.85
CA GLU A 117 2.20 10.61 -11.89
C GLU A 117 0.83 11.02 -11.33
N CYS A 118 0.18 10.15 -10.55
CA CYS A 118 -1.13 10.44 -9.95
C CYS A 118 -1.10 11.62 -8.96
N LEU A 119 0.00 11.76 -8.21
CA LEU A 119 0.17 12.82 -7.21
C LEU A 119 0.85 14.08 -7.78
N ASN A 120 1.25 14.07 -9.05
CA ASN A 120 2.06 15.13 -9.68
C ASN A 120 3.31 15.48 -8.88
N LYS A 121 4.07 14.43 -8.48
CA LYS A 121 5.28 14.51 -7.69
C LYS A 121 6.49 13.91 -8.41
N ASP A 122 7.69 14.24 -7.95
CA ASP A 122 8.91 13.58 -8.43
C ASP A 122 8.96 12.12 -7.94
N ILE A 123 9.34 11.20 -8.83
CA ILE A 123 9.43 9.77 -8.50
C ILE A 123 10.44 9.49 -7.39
N ASN A 124 11.52 10.27 -7.30
CA ASN A 124 12.54 10.08 -6.26
C ASN A 124 11.99 10.52 -4.90
N GLU A 125 11.12 11.56 -4.86
CA GLU A 125 10.40 11.95 -3.65
C GLU A 125 9.53 10.80 -3.14
N ILE A 126 8.74 10.17 -4.01
CA ILE A 126 7.91 9.00 -3.65
C ILE A 126 8.77 7.84 -3.14
N LYS A 127 9.87 7.53 -3.83
CA LYS A 127 10.79 6.46 -3.41
C LYS A 127 11.42 6.74 -2.05
N GLU A 128 11.87 7.96 -1.81
CA GLU A 128 12.51 8.33 -0.55
C GLU A 128 11.54 8.26 0.62
N VAL A 129 10.34 8.83 0.46
CA VAL A 129 9.30 8.83 1.49
C VAL A 129 8.90 7.40 1.84
N THR A 130 8.59 6.58 0.84
CA THR A 130 8.14 5.20 1.07
C THR A 130 9.25 4.31 1.61
N TYR A 131 10.51 4.53 1.22
CA TYR A 131 11.66 3.88 1.83
C TYR A 131 11.79 4.21 3.33
N LYS A 132 11.70 5.51 3.69
CA LYS A 132 11.72 5.94 5.09
C LYS A 132 10.56 5.35 5.89
N ASN A 133 9.36 5.29 5.31
CA ASN A 133 8.20 4.69 5.93
C ASN A 133 8.41 3.20 6.19
N THR A 134 8.93 2.47 5.21
CA THR A 134 9.23 1.03 5.34
C THR A 134 10.24 0.78 6.46
N LYS A 135 11.33 1.54 6.51
CA LYS A 135 12.32 1.44 7.59
C LYS A 135 11.69 1.73 8.96
N ARG A 136 10.89 2.77 9.07
CA ARG A 136 10.19 3.12 10.31
C ARG A 136 9.21 2.02 10.73
N PHE A 137 8.46 1.48 9.76
CA PHE A 137 7.48 0.43 10.01
C PHE A 137 8.12 -0.83 10.59
N PHE A 138 9.21 -1.30 9.98
CA PHE A 138 9.95 -2.49 10.43
C PHE A 138 10.96 -2.21 11.54
N SER A 139 11.25 -0.95 11.86
CA SER A 139 12.27 -0.53 12.84
C SER A 139 13.70 -0.99 12.48
N ILE A 140 14.10 -0.83 11.22
CA ILE A 140 15.40 -1.18 10.65
C ILE A 140 16.14 0.04 10.11
#